data_66efb43ed4616329de43596b7f879970
#
_entry.id   66efb43ed4616329de43596b7f879970
#
_cell.length_a   1.000
_cell.length_b   1.000
_cell.length_c   1.000
_cell.angle_alpha   90.00
_cell.angle_beta   90.00
_cell.angle_gamma   90.00
#
_symmetry.space_group_name_H-M   'P 1'
#
loop_
_entity.id
_entity.type
_entity.pdbx_description
1 polymer ?
#
loop_
_entity_poly.entity_id
_entity_poly.type
_entity_poly.pdbx_seq_one_letter_code
_entity_poly.pdbx_strand_id
1 'polypeptide(L)'
;VFGRMNPPTIGHGRLLDVLAKQAGRNNYRIYLSQSQNNKKDPLSYSDKVKFCRKMFPRYARSIIIDNKVKTPFDALTAIYNSGCKKVVMVAGSDRVDEYKTRLNLYNGKKGKHGFYNFEDGIKVVSAGARDPDAEGVEGMSASKMRKYATDGDFTKFAQGLGKSISTADARKLMNAVRSGLGLRETTSFQNHIQLSPVSERREQFVSGTLFEL
;
A
#
# COMPACT_ATOMS: atom_id res chain seq x y z
N VAL A 1 -14.07 4.98 -1.05
CA VAL A 1 -13.15 4.25 -0.17
C VAL A 1 -12.04 5.17 0.34
N PHE A 2 -11.66 5.00 1.60
CA PHE A 2 -10.43 5.55 2.17
C PHE A 2 -9.61 4.41 2.76
N GLY A 3 -8.38 4.21 2.29
CA GLY A 3 -7.56 3.06 2.68
C GLY A 3 -6.11 3.40 2.98
N ARG A 4 -5.48 2.61 3.86
CA ARG A 4 -4.02 2.73 4.12
C ARG A 4 -3.18 2.11 3.01
N MET A 5 -3.56 0.92 2.55
CA MET A 5 -2.87 0.17 1.48
C MET A 5 -1.34 0.21 1.61
N ASN A 6 -0.81 -0.20 2.75
CA ASN A 6 0.60 -0.04 3.09
C ASN A 6 1.29 -1.35 3.52
N PRO A 7 1.70 -2.18 2.55
CA PRO A 7 1.53 -2.06 1.10
C PRO A 7 0.12 -2.47 0.62
N PRO A 8 -0.22 -2.17 -0.66
CA PRO A 8 -1.40 -2.74 -1.30
C PRO A 8 -1.28 -4.27 -1.39
N THR A 9 -2.42 -4.98 -1.36
CA THR A 9 -2.50 -6.45 -1.44
C THR A 9 -3.68 -6.85 -2.31
N ILE A 10 -3.69 -8.10 -2.77
CA ILE A 10 -4.83 -8.66 -3.50
C ILE A 10 -6.16 -8.53 -2.72
N GLY A 11 -6.11 -8.59 -1.39
CA GLY A 11 -7.29 -8.38 -0.54
C GLY A 11 -7.88 -6.95 -0.67
N HIS A 12 -7.06 -5.95 -0.98
CA HIS A 12 -7.59 -4.61 -1.30
C HIS A 12 -8.31 -4.57 -2.65
N GLY A 13 -7.97 -5.46 -3.59
CA GLY A 13 -8.69 -5.61 -4.86
C GLY A 13 -10.16 -5.92 -4.64
N ARG A 14 -10.49 -6.86 -3.73
CA ARG A 14 -11.88 -7.17 -3.37
C ARG A 14 -12.65 -5.95 -2.85
N LEU A 15 -12.01 -5.13 -2.02
CA LEU A 15 -12.60 -3.87 -1.54
C LEU A 15 -12.96 -2.96 -2.71
N LEU A 16 -12.08 -2.87 -3.72
CA LEU A 16 -12.30 -2.05 -4.91
C LEU A 16 -13.37 -2.65 -5.85
N ASP A 17 -13.45 -3.98 -5.94
CA ASP A 17 -14.51 -4.66 -6.70
C ASP A 17 -15.89 -4.38 -6.08
N VAL A 18 -16.00 -4.48 -4.76
CA VAL A 18 -17.26 -4.14 -4.04
C VAL A 18 -17.59 -2.66 -4.22
N LEU A 19 -16.58 -1.76 -4.18
CA LEU A 19 -16.79 -0.34 -4.44
C LEU A 19 -17.37 -0.11 -5.85
N ALA A 20 -16.78 -0.71 -6.87
CA ALA A 20 -17.24 -0.56 -8.25
C ALA A 20 -18.64 -1.14 -8.44
N LYS A 21 -18.94 -2.30 -7.84
CA LYS A 21 -20.27 -2.92 -7.87
C LYS A 21 -21.30 -2.03 -7.17
N GLN A 22 -20.96 -1.48 -6.01
CA GLN A 22 -21.86 -0.60 -5.25
C GLN A 22 -22.12 0.73 -5.99
N ALA A 23 -21.12 1.26 -6.68
CA ALA A 23 -21.26 2.48 -7.47
C ALA A 23 -22.08 2.28 -8.73
N GLY A 24 -22.04 1.09 -9.35
CA GLY A 24 -22.74 0.82 -10.61
C GLY A 24 -22.24 1.76 -11.73
N ARG A 25 -23.14 2.63 -12.22
CA ARG A 25 -22.81 3.65 -13.22
C ARG A 25 -22.35 4.99 -12.61
N ASN A 26 -22.44 5.14 -11.29
CA ASN A 26 -22.03 6.37 -10.62
C ASN A 26 -20.51 6.48 -10.47
N ASN A 27 -20.03 7.70 -10.34
CA ASN A 27 -18.62 7.96 -10.08
C ASN A 27 -18.24 7.48 -8.67
N TYR A 28 -17.03 6.93 -8.55
CA TYR A 28 -16.45 6.57 -7.26
C TYR A 28 -15.00 7.07 -7.15
N ARG A 29 -14.57 7.27 -5.92
CA ARG A 29 -13.24 7.80 -5.58
C ARG A 29 -12.56 6.90 -4.57
N ILE A 30 -11.27 6.70 -4.77
CA ILE A 30 -10.39 5.94 -3.89
C ILE A 30 -9.34 6.90 -3.36
N TYR A 31 -9.38 7.16 -2.07
CA TYR A 31 -8.39 7.98 -1.38
C TYR A 31 -7.46 7.10 -0.57
N LEU A 32 -6.18 7.42 -0.59
CA LEU A 32 -5.15 6.73 0.16
C LEU A 32 -4.68 7.60 1.33
N SER A 33 -4.46 6.97 2.49
CA SER A 33 -3.92 7.69 3.63
C SER A 33 -2.52 8.20 3.34
N GLN A 34 -2.17 9.35 3.90
CA GLN A 34 -0.85 9.96 3.78
C GLN A 34 0.07 9.61 4.96
N SER A 35 -0.40 8.76 5.89
CA SER A 35 0.42 8.30 7.01
C SER A 35 1.65 7.55 6.53
N GLN A 36 2.81 7.91 7.12
CA GLN A 36 4.07 7.22 6.90
C GLN A 36 4.82 7.08 8.23
N ASN A 37 5.28 5.88 8.51
CA ASN A 37 6.14 5.57 9.66
C ASN A 37 6.85 4.23 9.42
N ASN A 38 7.94 4.00 10.14
CA ASN A 38 8.78 2.81 10.01
C ASN A 38 8.23 1.53 10.66
N LYS A 39 7.00 1.54 11.20
CA LYS A 39 6.42 0.36 11.86
C LYS A 39 5.25 -0.23 11.06
N LYS A 40 4.25 0.59 10.75
CA LYS A 40 2.99 0.12 10.16
C LYS A 40 2.70 0.72 8.79
N ASP A 41 3.31 1.86 8.47
CA ASP A 41 3.06 2.61 7.23
C ASP A 41 4.37 2.97 6.50
N PRO A 42 5.17 1.96 6.07
CA PRO A 42 6.51 2.20 5.50
C PRO A 42 6.50 2.98 4.18
N LEU A 43 5.49 2.82 3.33
CA LEU A 43 5.45 3.47 2.03
C LEU A 43 5.12 4.96 2.13
N SER A 44 5.80 5.76 1.34
CA SER A 44 5.43 7.15 1.08
C SER A 44 4.07 7.24 0.37
N TYR A 45 3.41 8.41 0.43
CA TYR A 45 2.14 8.61 -0.27
C TYR A 45 2.27 8.41 -1.79
N SER A 46 3.35 8.91 -2.37
CA SER A 46 3.65 8.74 -3.80
C SER A 46 3.82 7.28 -4.19
N ASP A 47 4.54 6.49 -3.37
CA ASP A 47 4.71 5.05 -3.62
C ASP A 47 3.39 4.30 -3.49
N LYS A 48 2.57 4.61 -2.48
CA LYS A 48 1.22 4.02 -2.36
C LYS A 48 0.39 4.26 -3.63
N VAL A 49 0.32 5.49 -4.10
CA VAL A 49 -0.41 5.84 -5.33
C VAL A 49 0.15 5.07 -6.52
N LYS A 50 1.47 5.11 -6.72
CA LYS A 50 2.16 4.44 -7.81
C LYS A 50 1.87 2.94 -7.84
N PHE A 51 2.07 2.25 -6.73
CA PHE A 51 1.90 0.81 -6.68
C PHE A 51 0.43 0.38 -6.66
N CYS A 52 -0.47 1.14 -6.04
CA CYS A 52 -1.91 0.89 -6.14
C CYS A 52 -2.40 1.00 -7.59
N ARG A 53 -1.97 2.00 -8.34
CA ARG A 53 -2.33 2.14 -9.76
C ARG A 53 -1.79 1.00 -10.62
N LYS A 54 -0.59 0.50 -10.32
CA LYS A 54 -0.01 -0.66 -11.02
C LYS A 54 -0.72 -1.96 -10.69
N MET A 55 -1.06 -2.18 -9.41
CA MET A 55 -1.77 -3.39 -8.99
C MET A 55 -3.23 -3.41 -9.43
N PHE A 56 -3.86 -2.26 -9.51
CA PHE A 56 -5.28 -2.12 -9.80
C PHE A 56 -5.52 -1.22 -11.01
N PRO A 57 -5.04 -1.60 -12.22
CA PRO A 57 -5.10 -0.74 -13.40
C PRO A 57 -6.54 -0.35 -13.78
N ARG A 58 -7.51 -1.25 -13.54
CA ARG A 58 -8.94 -0.98 -13.75
C ARG A 58 -9.43 0.22 -12.93
N TYR A 59 -8.87 0.43 -11.75
CA TYR A 59 -9.27 1.47 -10.80
C TYR A 59 -8.32 2.67 -10.78
N ALA A 60 -7.26 2.67 -11.60
CA ALA A 60 -6.18 3.64 -11.55
C ALA A 60 -6.65 5.09 -11.66
N ARG A 61 -7.66 5.35 -12.52
CA ARG A 61 -8.22 6.69 -12.72
C ARG A 61 -9.05 7.18 -11.53
N SER A 62 -9.62 6.26 -10.76
CA SER A 62 -10.42 6.57 -9.57
C SER A 62 -9.57 6.74 -8.30
N ILE A 63 -8.27 6.43 -8.36
CA ILE A 63 -7.31 6.70 -7.28
C ILE A 63 -6.93 8.17 -7.35
N ILE A 64 -7.53 8.96 -6.45
CA ILE A 64 -7.41 10.41 -6.43
C ILE A 64 -6.14 10.81 -5.69
N ILE A 65 -5.37 11.73 -6.29
CA ILE A 65 -4.23 12.37 -5.65
C ILE A 65 -4.71 13.72 -5.13
N ASP A 66 -4.77 13.86 -3.81
CA ASP A 66 -5.12 15.10 -3.15
C ASP A 66 -4.38 15.20 -1.82
N ASN A 67 -3.40 16.10 -1.75
CA ASN A 67 -2.56 16.30 -0.57
C ASN A 67 -3.33 16.89 0.64
N LYS A 68 -4.52 17.42 0.42
CA LYS A 68 -5.39 17.94 1.48
C LYS A 68 -6.20 16.83 2.16
N VAL A 69 -6.42 15.71 1.48
CA VAL A 69 -7.21 14.58 2.00
C VAL A 69 -6.30 13.64 2.79
N LYS A 70 -6.23 13.81 4.09
CA LYS A 70 -5.42 12.99 5.01
C LYS A 70 -6.24 12.00 5.82
N THR A 71 -7.53 12.25 5.97
CA THR A 71 -8.46 11.45 6.78
C THR A 71 -9.74 11.11 6.01
N PRO A 72 -10.55 10.14 6.48
CA PRO A 72 -11.86 9.87 5.90
C PRO A 72 -12.79 11.09 5.94
N PHE A 73 -12.66 11.96 6.95
CA PHE A 73 -13.44 13.18 7.07
C PHE A 73 -13.10 14.19 5.96
N ASP A 74 -11.80 14.36 5.68
CA ASP A 74 -11.36 15.23 4.59
C ASP A 74 -11.87 14.71 3.24
N ALA A 75 -11.89 13.39 3.06
CA ALA A 75 -12.44 12.76 1.85
C ALA A 75 -13.93 13.06 1.68
N LEU A 76 -14.72 12.98 2.77
CA LEU A 76 -16.14 13.32 2.74
C LEU A 76 -16.36 14.80 2.46
N THR A 77 -15.57 15.68 3.08
CA THR A 77 -15.60 17.13 2.80
C THR A 77 -15.30 17.41 1.33
N ALA A 78 -14.27 16.78 0.76
CA ALA A 78 -13.92 16.95 -0.66
C ALA A 78 -15.03 16.43 -1.60
N ILE A 79 -15.69 15.32 -1.25
CA ILE A 79 -16.82 14.78 -2.00
C ILE A 79 -18.02 15.73 -1.92
N TYR A 80 -18.36 16.22 -0.73
CA TYR A 80 -19.46 17.16 -0.52
C TYR A 80 -19.24 18.48 -1.28
N ASN A 81 -18.05 19.03 -1.21
CA ASN A 81 -17.68 20.26 -1.93
C ASN A 81 -17.69 20.09 -3.46
N SER A 82 -17.60 18.84 -3.96
CA SER A 82 -17.79 18.58 -5.39
C SER A 82 -19.26 18.48 -5.83
N GLY A 83 -20.22 18.84 -4.94
CA GLY A 83 -21.65 18.90 -5.22
C GLY A 83 -22.40 17.59 -4.95
N CYS A 84 -21.74 16.54 -4.45
CA CYS A 84 -22.44 15.28 -4.12
C CYS A 84 -23.37 15.47 -2.92
N LYS A 85 -24.63 15.04 -3.06
CA LYS A 85 -25.64 15.10 -2.00
C LYS A 85 -25.78 13.79 -1.21
N LYS A 86 -25.44 12.68 -1.84
CA LYS A 86 -25.50 11.34 -1.25
C LYS A 86 -24.13 10.65 -1.39
N VAL A 87 -23.78 9.86 -0.39
CA VAL A 87 -22.51 9.14 -0.37
C VAL A 87 -22.67 7.73 0.21
N VAL A 88 -21.96 6.79 -0.38
CA VAL A 88 -21.77 5.44 0.17
C VAL A 88 -20.29 5.21 0.38
N MET A 89 -19.92 4.82 1.58
CA MET A 89 -18.54 4.45 1.91
C MET A 89 -18.41 2.94 1.98
N VAL A 90 -17.50 2.38 1.20
CA VAL A 90 -17.16 0.96 1.30
C VAL A 90 -15.92 0.82 2.17
N ALA A 91 -15.97 -0.08 3.16
CA ALA A 91 -14.91 -0.32 4.13
C ALA A 91 -14.71 -1.82 4.38
N GLY A 92 -13.59 -2.20 4.97
CA GLY A 92 -13.42 -3.55 5.53
C GLY A 92 -14.40 -3.77 6.67
N SER A 93 -14.81 -5.02 6.90
CA SER A 93 -15.80 -5.36 7.94
C SER A 93 -15.41 -4.84 9.32
N ASP A 94 -14.12 -4.86 9.65
CA ASP A 94 -13.54 -4.38 10.91
C ASP A 94 -13.68 -2.86 11.13
N ARG A 95 -14.10 -2.10 10.13
CA ARG A 95 -14.22 -0.64 10.18
C ARG A 95 -15.62 -0.10 10.00
N VAL A 96 -16.57 -0.96 9.65
CA VAL A 96 -17.93 -0.52 9.29
C VAL A 96 -18.59 0.23 10.43
N ASP A 97 -18.61 -0.34 11.63
CA ASP A 97 -19.28 0.27 12.78
C ASP A 97 -18.59 1.54 13.25
N GLU A 98 -17.25 1.54 13.28
CA GLU A 98 -16.47 2.74 13.59
C GLU A 98 -16.81 3.88 12.61
N TYR A 99 -16.80 3.60 11.31
CA TYR A 99 -17.07 4.62 10.31
C TYR A 99 -18.53 5.07 10.31
N LYS A 100 -19.47 4.12 10.45
CA LYS A 100 -20.90 4.45 10.55
C LYS A 100 -21.19 5.41 11.69
N THR A 101 -20.64 5.16 12.85
CA THR A 101 -20.84 5.99 14.04
C THR A 101 -20.11 7.32 13.90
N ARG A 102 -18.79 7.29 13.67
CA ARG A 102 -17.94 8.49 13.71
C ARG A 102 -18.23 9.46 12.57
N LEU A 103 -18.42 8.96 11.34
CA LEU A 103 -18.64 9.85 10.21
C LEU A 103 -20.01 10.52 10.25
N ASN A 104 -21.04 9.81 10.71
CA ASN A 104 -22.37 10.39 10.88
C ASN A 104 -22.46 11.39 12.03
N LEU A 105 -21.66 11.20 13.09
CA LEU A 105 -21.62 12.16 14.20
C LEU A 105 -21.29 13.60 13.77
N TYR A 106 -20.50 13.73 12.68
CA TYR A 106 -20.08 15.01 12.13
C TYR A 106 -20.88 15.46 10.90
N ASN A 107 -21.87 14.67 10.45
CA ASN A 107 -22.73 15.08 9.35
C ASN A 107 -23.56 16.31 9.78
N GLY A 108 -23.52 17.37 8.99
CA GLY A 108 -24.17 18.65 9.30
C GLY A 108 -23.41 19.51 10.34
N LYS A 109 -22.20 19.10 10.77
CA LYS A 109 -21.43 19.86 11.76
C LYS A 109 -20.11 20.38 11.17
N LYS A 110 -19.81 21.65 11.41
CA LYS A 110 -18.51 22.23 11.04
C LYS A 110 -17.43 21.80 12.03
N GLY A 111 -16.33 21.25 11.54
CA GLY A 111 -15.21 20.81 12.34
C GLY A 111 -13.85 21.14 11.71
N LYS A 112 -12.77 20.69 12.33
CA LYS A 112 -11.38 20.89 11.84
C LYS A 112 -11.12 20.33 10.45
N HIS A 113 -11.92 19.36 10.01
CA HIS A 113 -11.82 18.72 8.68
C HIS A 113 -12.78 19.35 7.65
N GLY A 114 -13.38 20.49 7.97
CA GLY A 114 -14.35 21.18 7.14
C GLY A 114 -15.79 20.86 7.51
N PHE A 115 -16.65 20.89 6.51
CA PHE A 115 -18.09 20.65 6.64
C PHE A 115 -18.57 19.73 5.54
N TYR A 116 -19.44 18.80 5.89
CA TYR A 116 -20.24 18.02 4.97
C TYR A 116 -21.65 17.78 5.57
N ASN A 117 -22.64 17.70 4.70
CA ASN A 117 -24.00 17.41 5.09
C ASN A 117 -24.70 16.59 3.98
N PHE A 118 -24.65 15.29 4.11
CA PHE A 118 -25.29 14.37 3.17
C PHE A 118 -26.72 14.11 3.61
N GLU A 119 -27.66 14.13 2.66
CA GLU A 119 -29.10 14.05 2.88
C GLU A 119 -29.53 12.81 3.68
N ASP A 120 -28.98 11.65 3.33
CA ASP A 120 -29.31 10.35 3.98
C ASP A 120 -28.19 9.94 4.99
N GLY A 121 -27.34 10.89 5.41
CA GLY A 121 -26.14 10.59 6.15
C GLY A 121 -25.10 9.82 5.32
N ILE A 122 -24.13 9.20 6.01
CA ILE A 122 -23.08 8.38 5.37
C ILE A 122 -23.46 6.90 5.50
N LYS A 123 -23.89 6.29 4.39
CA LYS A 123 -24.10 4.85 4.33
C LYS A 123 -22.76 4.14 4.25
N VAL A 124 -22.48 3.24 5.21
CA VAL A 124 -21.25 2.44 5.21
C VAL A 124 -21.57 0.99 4.88
N VAL A 125 -20.89 0.45 3.87
CA VAL A 125 -21.10 -0.91 3.36
C VAL A 125 -19.81 -1.71 3.56
N SER A 126 -19.97 -2.94 4.07
CA SER A 126 -18.88 -3.87 4.22
C SER A 126 -18.43 -4.44 2.87
N ALA A 127 -17.12 -4.53 2.68
CA ALA A 127 -16.51 -5.27 1.56
C ALA A 127 -16.42 -6.79 1.82
N GLY A 128 -17.05 -7.27 2.87
CA GLY A 128 -16.98 -8.64 3.35
C GLY A 128 -16.00 -8.86 4.48
N ALA A 129 -16.15 -9.98 5.16
CA ALA A 129 -15.24 -10.39 6.21
C ALA A 129 -13.87 -10.72 5.60
N ARG A 130 -12.83 -10.39 6.36
CA ARG A 130 -11.48 -10.87 6.12
C ARG A 130 -11.23 -11.98 7.12
N ASP A 131 -10.88 -13.15 6.64
CA ASP A 131 -10.32 -14.19 7.47
C ASP A 131 -8.79 -14.04 7.50
N PRO A 132 -8.20 -13.58 8.64
CA PRO A 132 -6.75 -13.42 8.76
C PRO A 132 -6.00 -14.75 8.73
N ASP A 133 -6.66 -15.84 9.05
CA ASP A 133 -6.09 -17.18 9.12
C ASP A 133 -6.26 -17.98 7.83
N ALA A 134 -7.11 -17.49 6.90
CA ALA A 134 -7.26 -18.11 5.59
C ALA A 134 -5.96 -18.09 4.81
N GLU A 135 -5.73 -19.18 4.07
CA GLU A 135 -4.65 -19.22 3.10
C GLU A 135 -5.00 -18.46 1.81
N GLY A 136 -3.97 -18.01 1.10
CA GLY A 136 -4.13 -17.34 -0.19
C GLY A 136 -4.65 -15.90 -0.12
N VAL A 137 -5.58 -15.57 -1.00
CA VAL A 137 -6.08 -14.19 -1.20
C VAL A 137 -6.82 -13.66 0.02
N GLU A 138 -7.58 -14.51 0.70
CA GLU A 138 -8.44 -14.11 1.83
C GLU A 138 -7.64 -13.76 3.08
N GLY A 139 -6.58 -14.52 3.35
CA GLY A 139 -5.71 -14.29 4.49
C GLY A 139 -4.59 -13.27 4.25
N MET A 140 -4.44 -12.75 3.02
CA MET A 140 -3.34 -11.84 2.71
C MET A 140 -3.59 -10.43 3.26
N SER A 141 -2.76 -10.02 4.22
CA SER A 141 -2.83 -8.72 4.88
C SER A 141 -1.58 -7.88 4.63
N ALA A 142 -1.72 -6.55 4.74
CA ALA A 142 -0.56 -5.67 4.69
C ALA A 142 0.48 -5.97 5.79
N SER A 143 0.04 -6.50 6.93
CA SER A 143 0.94 -6.93 8.01
C SER A 143 1.75 -8.16 7.63
N LYS A 144 1.12 -9.18 7.04
CA LYS A 144 1.82 -10.35 6.48
C LYS A 144 2.82 -9.92 5.39
N MET A 145 2.42 -8.99 4.51
CA MET A 145 3.30 -8.47 3.46
C MET A 145 4.53 -7.75 4.04
N ARG A 146 4.36 -6.92 5.07
CA ARG A 146 5.50 -6.29 5.74
C ARG A 146 6.42 -7.32 6.39
N LYS A 147 5.86 -8.37 7.01
CA LYS A 147 6.66 -9.48 7.55
C LYS A 147 7.48 -10.15 6.45
N TYR A 148 6.87 -10.55 5.34
CA TYR A 148 7.61 -11.16 4.22
C TYR A 148 8.70 -10.24 3.66
N ALA A 149 8.44 -8.93 3.61
CA ALA A 149 9.47 -7.95 3.23
C ALA A 149 10.61 -7.91 4.24
N THR A 150 10.32 -7.96 5.55
CA THR A 150 11.35 -8.01 6.61
C THR A 150 12.18 -9.28 6.50
N ASP A 151 11.52 -10.43 6.33
CA ASP A 151 12.16 -11.75 6.25
C ASP A 151 12.93 -11.95 4.91
N GLY A 152 12.78 -11.04 3.94
CA GLY A 152 13.38 -11.18 2.61
C GLY A 152 12.69 -12.20 1.70
N ASP A 153 11.54 -12.75 2.11
CA ASP A 153 10.79 -13.78 1.36
C ASP A 153 10.01 -13.13 0.20
N PHE A 154 10.72 -12.96 -0.92
CA PHE A 154 10.12 -12.37 -2.12
C PHE A 154 9.02 -13.26 -2.70
N THR A 155 9.13 -14.57 -2.61
CA THR A 155 8.13 -15.49 -3.16
C THR A 155 6.77 -15.29 -2.50
N LYS A 156 6.72 -15.32 -1.17
CA LYS A 156 5.48 -15.06 -0.42
C LYS A 156 5.01 -13.61 -0.57
N PHE A 157 5.94 -12.66 -0.63
CA PHE A 157 5.60 -11.26 -0.90
C PHE A 157 4.90 -11.10 -2.26
N ALA A 158 5.45 -11.70 -3.32
CA ALA A 158 4.88 -11.64 -4.67
C ALA A 158 3.50 -12.31 -4.75
N GLN A 159 3.28 -13.42 -4.04
CA GLN A 159 1.95 -14.06 -3.94
C GLN A 159 0.88 -13.09 -3.43
N GLY A 160 1.22 -12.23 -2.47
CA GLY A 160 0.30 -11.23 -1.92
C GLY A 160 -0.06 -10.08 -2.85
N LEU A 161 0.65 -9.95 -3.97
CA LEU A 161 0.40 -8.90 -4.97
C LEU A 161 -0.48 -9.40 -6.14
N GLY A 162 -0.58 -10.71 -6.35
CA GLY A 162 -1.32 -11.28 -7.47
C GLY A 162 -0.60 -11.11 -8.81
N LYS A 163 -1.33 -11.38 -9.90
CA LYS A 163 -0.77 -11.44 -11.26
C LYS A 163 -0.76 -10.08 -11.99
N SER A 164 -1.38 -9.04 -11.44
CA SER A 164 -1.53 -7.75 -12.12
C SER A 164 -0.27 -6.88 -12.14
N ILE A 165 0.71 -7.22 -11.33
CA ILE A 165 1.97 -6.47 -11.20
C ILE A 165 3.13 -7.31 -11.72
N SER A 166 4.05 -6.69 -12.45
CA SER A 166 5.25 -7.37 -12.95
C SER A 166 6.19 -7.78 -11.81
N THR A 167 6.99 -8.83 -12.02
CA THR A 167 8.02 -9.25 -11.06
C THR A 167 8.99 -8.12 -10.72
N ALA A 168 9.37 -7.31 -11.71
CA ALA A 168 10.24 -6.16 -11.50
C ALA A 168 9.60 -5.09 -10.59
N ASP A 169 8.31 -4.80 -10.80
CA ASP A 169 7.59 -3.85 -9.95
C ASP A 169 7.31 -4.43 -8.55
N ALA A 170 7.07 -5.73 -8.44
CA ALA A 170 6.93 -6.42 -7.16
C ALA A 170 8.23 -6.31 -6.33
N ARG A 171 9.41 -6.49 -6.95
CA ARG A 171 10.71 -6.27 -6.29
C ARG A 171 10.89 -4.82 -5.86
N LYS A 172 10.56 -3.85 -6.73
CA LYS A 172 10.60 -2.43 -6.39
C LYS A 172 9.69 -2.08 -5.21
N LEU A 173 8.49 -2.66 -5.17
CA LEU A 173 7.57 -2.48 -4.05
C LEU A 173 8.12 -3.09 -2.75
N MET A 174 8.66 -4.31 -2.81
CA MET A 174 9.28 -4.94 -1.64
C MET A 174 10.45 -4.11 -1.10
N ASN A 175 11.32 -3.61 -1.98
CA ASN A 175 12.44 -2.75 -1.60
C ASN A 175 11.97 -1.43 -0.98
N ALA A 176 10.93 -0.80 -1.55
CA ALA A 176 10.35 0.41 -0.96
C ALA A 176 9.76 0.14 0.44
N VAL A 177 9.12 -1.01 0.65
CA VAL A 177 8.63 -1.43 1.98
C VAL A 177 9.80 -1.65 2.93
N ARG A 178 10.84 -2.37 2.53
CA ARG A 178 12.06 -2.61 3.34
C ARG A 178 12.74 -1.31 3.74
N SER A 179 12.98 -0.42 2.78
CA SER A 179 13.56 0.90 3.00
C SER A 179 12.72 1.72 4.00
N GLY A 180 11.41 1.75 3.81
CA GLY A 180 10.50 2.48 4.71
C GLY A 180 10.40 1.89 6.13
N LEU A 181 10.70 0.58 6.29
CA LEU A 181 10.87 -0.07 7.59
C LEU A 181 12.24 0.22 8.24
N GLY A 182 13.14 0.94 7.54
CA GLY A 182 14.49 1.20 7.99
C GLY A 182 15.45 0.03 7.79
N LEU A 183 15.05 -0.98 7.01
CA LEU A 183 15.91 -2.10 6.64
C LEU A 183 16.77 -1.65 5.47
N ARG A 184 18.08 -1.53 5.70
CA ARG A 184 19.04 -1.28 4.62
C ARG A 184 19.02 -2.48 3.67
N GLU A 185 19.06 -2.23 2.36
CA GLU A 185 19.47 -3.26 1.44
C GLU A 185 20.87 -3.70 1.88
N THR A 186 21.01 -4.95 2.29
CA THR A 186 22.31 -5.60 2.23
C THR A 186 22.61 -5.66 0.75
N THR A 187 23.35 -4.67 0.27
CA THR A 187 23.88 -4.70 -1.09
C THR A 187 24.63 -6.01 -1.21
N SER A 188 24.16 -6.89 -2.09
CA SER A 188 24.82 -8.16 -2.43
C SER A 188 26.21 -7.93 -3.09
N PHE A 189 26.70 -6.72 -3.03
CA PHE A 189 28.04 -6.34 -3.45
C PHE A 189 29.14 -7.03 -2.64
N GLN A 190 28.87 -7.35 -1.36
CA GLN A 190 29.84 -8.08 -0.54
C GLN A 190 29.90 -9.57 -0.86
N ASN A 191 28.86 -10.16 -1.49
CA ASN A 191 28.86 -11.58 -1.83
C ASN A 191 29.38 -11.90 -3.23
N HIS A 192 29.71 -10.91 -4.06
CA HIS A 192 30.26 -11.11 -5.40
C HIS A 192 31.74 -10.82 -5.52
N ILE A 193 32.37 -10.21 -4.52
CA ILE A 193 33.80 -10.03 -4.47
C ILE A 193 34.29 -10.85 -3.28
N GLN A 194 34.53 -12.14 -3.51
CA GLN A 194 35.49 -12.88 -2.67
C GLN A 194 36.87 -12.31 -3.00
N LEU A 195 37.22 -11.23 -2.31
CA LEU A 195 38.59 -10.76 -2.31
C LEU A 195 39.36 -11.73 -1.46
N SER A 196 40.20 -12.53 -2.08
CA SER A 196 41.25 -13.28 -1.36
C SER A 196 41.99 -12.37 -0.40
N PRO A 197 42.36 -12.86 0.79
CA PRO A 197 43.12 -12.06 1.76
C PRO A 197 44.31 -11.37 1.08
N VAL A 198 44.62 -10.15 1.51
CA VAL A 198 45.71 -9.35 0.93
C VAL A 198 47.05 -10.09 0.97
N SER A 199 47.26 -11.03 1.92
CA SER A 199 48.39 -11.94 2.01
C SER A 199 48.51 -12.85 0.80
N GLU A 200 47.43 -13.47 0.31
CA GLU A 200 47.48 -14.37 -0.85
C GLU A 200 47.74 -13.62 -2.16
N ARG A 201 47.36 -12.35 -2.26
CA ARG A 201 47.65 -11.52 -3.44
C ARG A 201 49.14 -11.12 -3.51
N ARG A 202 49.79 -10.93 -2.37
CA ARG A 202 51.22 -10.62 -2.36
C ARG A 202 52.06 -11.80 -2.85
N GLU A 203 51.74 -13.03 -2.47
CA GLU A 203 52.44 -14.21 -2.93
C GLU A 203 52.27 -14.47 -4.44
N GLN A 204 51.11 -14.19 -5.01
CA GLN A 204 50.90 -14.32 -6.46
C GLN A 204 51.65 -13.28 -7.29
N PHE A 205 51.99 -12.11 -6.73
CA PHE A 205 52.78 -11.09 -7.42
C PHE A 205 54.28 -11.28 -7.26
N VAL A 206 54.74 -12.03 -6.24
CA VAL A 206 56.17 -12.30 -5.99
C VAL A 206 56.65 -13.55 -6.71
N SER A 207 55.78 -14.50 -7.06
CA SER A 207 56.15 -15.76 -7.72
C SER A 207 56.10 -15.72 -9.25
N GLY A 208 55.78 -14.61 -9.86
CA GLY A 208 55.43 -14.58 -11.29
C GLY A 208 56.10 -13.54 -12.17
N THR A 209 57.33 -13.06 -11.92
CA THR A 209 58.06 -12.33 -12.99
C THR A 209 59.50 -12.10 -12.61
N LEU A 210 60.35 -13.08 -12.88
CA LEU A 210 61.69 -12.79 -13.35
C LEU A 210 61.59 -12.79 -14.90
N PHE A 211 61.48 -11.62 -15.48
CA PHE A 211 61.83 -11.44 -16.89
C PHE A 211 63.36 -11.33 -16.94
N GLU A 212 64.00 -12.35 -17.49
CA GLU A 212 65.37 -12.22 -17.98
C GLU A 212 65.37 -11.28 -19.20
N LEU A 213 66.27 -10.30 -19.12
CA LEU A 213 66.71 -9.47 -20.25
C LEU A 213 67.64 -10.25 -21.18
#